data_1e783ce75c6993c7e1ba9abbf3990b6c
#
_entry.id   1e783ce75c6993c7e1ba9abbf3990b6c
#
_cell.length_a   1.000
_cell.length_b   1.000
_cell.length_c   1.000
_cell.angle_alpha   90.00
_cell.angle_beta   90.00
_cell.angle_gamma   90.00
#
_symmetry.space_group_name_H-M   'P 1'
#
loop_
_entity.id
_entity.type
_entity.pdbx_description
1 polymer ?
#
loop_
_entity_poly.entity_id
_entity_poly.type
_entity_poly.pdbx_seq_one_letter_code
_entity_poly.pdbx_strand_id
1 'polypeptide(L)'
;MAFAPSVAHKPVAAAVCPVMAAAEALATEGGLEARGAIFTRSEVVDFILDLAGYTEDQPLHEKRLLEPSFGGGDFLLPIILRLLSAWRAARPNGTEVDDLGDAIRAVELHHDTFRSTYAAVVALLKREGLSANAATALADRWLSQGDFLLAPLEGQFDFVVGNPPYVRPELIPAPLLAEYRSRYQTMYDRADIYIPFIERSLTALSAGGNLGFICADRWMKNRYGGPLRSLVAERFHLKVYVDMVDTPAFNSDVIAYPDITIIS
;
A
#
# COMPACT_ATOMS: atom_id res chain seq x y z
N MET A 1 -65.46 -6.17 -21.18
CA MET A 1 -64.04 -6.34 -21.21
C MET A 1 -63.44 -5.54 -20.05
N ALA A 2 -63.01 -6.24 -18.99
CA ALA A 2 -62.46 -5.61 -17.80
C ALA A 2 -60.93 -5.61 -17.94
N PHE A 3 -60.32 -4.43 -17.86
CA PHE A 3 -58.86 -4.27 -17.84
C PHE A 3 -58.35 -4.64 -16.44
N ALA A 4 -57.42 -5.61 -16.39
CA ALA A 4 -56.68 -5.95 -15.15
C ALA A 4 -55.64 -4.87 -14.85
N PRO A 5 -55.41 -4.47 -13.57
CA PRO A 5 -54.40 -3.49 -13.24
C PRO A 5 -52.99 -4.08 -13.37
N SER A 6 -52.13 -3.35 -14.07
CA SER A 6 -50.71 -3.61 -14.21
C SER A 6 -50.03 -3.50 -12.83
N VAL A 7 -49.44 -4.58 -12.36
CA VAL A 7 -48.60 -4.60 -11.14
C VAL A 7 -47.28 -3.96 -11.47
N ALA A 8 -47.09 -2.72 -11.03
CA ALA A 8 -45.78 -2.05 -11.11
C ALA A 8 -44.79 -2.78 -10.22
N HIS A 9 -43.80 -3.43 -10.82
CA HIS A 9 -42.65 -3.97 -10.10
C HIS A 9 -41.85 -2.79 -9.55
N LYS A 10 -41.82 -2.65 -8.22
CA LYS A 10 -40.81 -1.80 -7.56
C LYS A 10 -39.44 -2.36 -7.87
N PRO A 11 -38.46 -1.52 -8.32
CA PRO A 11 -37.09 -1.99 -8.47
C PRO A 11 -36.58 -2.44 -7.11
N VAL A 12 -36.18 -3.70 -7.00
CA VAL A 12 -35.44 -4.23 -5.84
C VAL A 12 -34.09 -3.50 -5.87
N ALA A 13 -33.84 -2.66 -4.87
CA ALA A 13 -32.53 -2.07 -4.69
C ALA A 13 -31.49 -3.22 -4.67
N ALA A 14 -30.48 -3.13 -5.53
CA ALA A 14 -29.41 -4.11 -5.58
C ALA A 14 -28.80 -4.18 -4.17
N ALA A 15 -28.84 -5.37 -3.56
CA ALA A 15 -28.28 -5.57 -2.23
C ALA A 15 -26.77 -5.23 -2.29
N VAL A 16 -26.34 -4.25 -1.51
CA VAL A 16 -24.92 -3.89 -1.42
C VAL A 16 -24.17 -5.11 -0.89
N CYS A 17 -23.08 -5.49 -1.57
CA CYS A 17 -22.24 -6.60 -1.14
C CYS A 17 -21.73 -6.33 0.29
N PRO A 18 -21.95 -7.24 1.27
CA PRO A 18 -21.57 -7.02 2.66
C PRO A 18 -20.07 -6.73 2.84
N VAL A 19 -19.20 -7.30 2.01
CA VAL A 19 -17.75 -7.06 2.02
C VAL A 19 -17.45 -5.63 1.59
N MET A 20 -18.10 -5.14 0.52
CA MET A 20 -17.90 -3.77 0.04
C MET A 20 -18.44 -2.74 1.04
N ALA A 21 -19.60 -3.03 1.67
CA ALA A 21 -20.14 -2.17 2.72
C ALA A 21 -19.21 -2.10 3.94
N ALA A 22 -18.59 -3.21 4.31
CA ALA A 22 -17.64 -3.27 5.42
C ALA A 22 -16.33 -2.53 5.09
N ALA A 23 -15.81 -2.64 3.86
CA ALA A 23 -14.64 -1.89 3.40
C ALA A 23 -14.93 -0.38 3.39
N GLU A 24 -16.12 0.03 2.93
CA GLU A 24 -16.55 1.43 2.92
C GLU A 24 -16.71 2.00 4.34
N ALA A 25 -17.23 1.19 5.28
CA ALA A 25 -17.30 1.59 6.68
C ALA A 25 -15.91 1.87 7.26
N LEU A 26 -14.92 0.98 7.02
CA LEU A 26 -13.54 1.22 7.44
C LEU A 26 -12.93 2.46 6.75
N ALA A 27 -13.21 2.68 5.47
CA ALA A 27 -12.69 3.82 4.72
C ALA A 27 -13.17 5.17 5.28
N THR A 28 -14.30 5.20 5.96
CA THR A 28 -14.90 6.39 6.58
C THR A 28 -14.63 6.54 8.07
N GLU A 29 -14.15 5.49 8.75
CA GLU A 29 -13.83 5.54 10.18
C GLU A 29 -12.72 6.54 10.52
N GLY A 30 -12.96 7.39 11.54
CA GLY A 30 -12.20 8.60 11.77
C GLY A 30 -10.97 8.51 12.67
N GLY A 31 -10.77 7.48 13.46
CA GLY A 31 -9.70 7.43 14.47
C GLY A 31 -8.35 6.92 13.92
N LEU A 32 -7.23 7.60 14.24
CA LEU A 32 -5.89 7.13 13.85
C LEU A 32 -5.57 5.73 14.40
N GLU A 33 -5.99 5.42 15.63
CA GLU A 33 -5.81 4.10 16.23
C GLU A 33 -6.63 3.02 15.51
N ALA A 34 -7.87 3.32 15.12
CA ALA A 34 -8.72 2.41 14.35
C ALA A 34 -8.15 2.13 12.95
N ARG A 35 -7.43 3.10 12.38
CA ARG A 35 -6.76 2.98 11.08
C ARG A 35 -5.42 2.24 11.14
N GLY A 36 -4.83 2.07 12.33
CA GLY A 36 -3.48 1.53 12.48
C GLY A 36 -2.41 2.39 11.82
N ALA A 37 -2.70 3.69 11.61
CA ALA A 37 -1.81 4.61 10.92
C ALA A 37 -0.66 5.05 11.82
N ILE A 38 0.57 4.75 11.43
CA ILE A 38 1.79 5.13 12.10
C ILE A 38 2.69 5.84 11.10
N PHE A 39 3.09 7.07 11.41
CA PHE A 39 3.92 7.90 10.54
C PHE A 39 5.41 7.60 10.72
N THR A 40 6.08 7.22 9.64
CA THR A 40 7.50 6.85 9.63
C THR A 40 8.38 8.10 9.48
N ARG A 41 9.48 8.17 10.23
CA ARG A 41 10.45 9.26 10.09
C ARG A 41 11.15 9.22 8.74
N SER A 42 11.46 10.39 8.18
CA SER A 42 12.07 10.54 6.85
C SER A 42 13.39 9.78 6.72
N GLU A 43 14.23 9.80 7.75
CA GLU A 43 15.53 9.12 7.74
C GLU A 43 15.37 7.59 7.66
N VAL A 44 14.30 7.07 8.27
CA VAL A 44 13.97 5.64 8.22
C VAL A 44 13.41 5.26 6.87
N VAL A 45 12.56 6.12 6.28
CA VAL A 45 12.06 5.93 4.92
C VAL A 45 13.20 5.88 3.92
N ASP A 46 14.11 6.86 3.95
CA ASP A 46 15.27 6.90 3.07
C ASP A 46 16.15 5.67 3.21
N PHE A 47 16.39 5.22 4.45
CA PHE A 47 17.15 4.00 4.71
C PHE A 47 16.48 2.75 4.13
N ILE A 48 15.14 2.62 4.22
CA ILE A 48 14.40 1.50 3.64
C ILE A 48 14.47 1.53 2.12
N LEU A 49 14.31 2.70 1.50
CA LEU A 49 14.41 2.87 0.05
C LEU A 49 15.81 2.48 -0.47
N ASP A 50 16.87 2.88 0.27
CA ASP A 50 18.25 2.52 -0.06
C ASP A 50 18.47 1.00 0.07
N LEU A 51 18.03 0.38 1.15
CA LEU A 51 18.14 -1.06 1.37
C LEU A 51 17.36 -1.87 0.33
N ALA A 52 16.20 -1.36 -0.11
CA ALA A 52 15.41 -1.98 -1.17
C ALA A 52 16.05 -1.83 -2.56
N GLY A 53 17.01 -0.91 -2.71
CA GLY A 53 17.67 -0.59 -3.98
C GLY A 53 16.89 0.42 -4.84
N TYR A 54 15.94 1.14 -4.28
CA TYR A 54 15.23 2.22 -4.97
C TYR A 54 16.04 3.51 -4.87
N THR A 55 17.15 3.59 -5.61
CA THR A 55 18.13 4.66 -5.55
C THR A 55 18.19 5.46 -6.85
N GLU A 56 18.56 6.74 -6.77
CA GLU A 56 18.49 7.70 -7.88
C GLU A 56 19.46 7.39 -9.04
N ASP A 57 20.47 6.55 -8.81
CA ASP A 57 21.40 6.06 -9.83
C ASP A 57 20.82 4.93 -10.70
N GLN A 58 19.63 4.43 -10.34
CA GLN A 58 18.89 3.43 -11.12
C GLN A 58 17.95 4.10 -12.12
N PRO A 59 17.62 3.46 -13.25
CA PRO A 59 16.62 3.96 -14.20
C PRO A 59 15.19 3.74 -13.65
N LEU A 60 14.82 4.46 -12.58
CA LEU A 60 13.58 4.26 -11.84
C LEU A 60 12.32 4.44 -12.68
N HIS A 61 12.38 5.23 -13.75
CA HIS A 61 11.27 5.42 -14.71
C HIS A 61 10.96 4.17 -15.56
N GLU A 62 11.90 3.22 -15.65
CA GLU A 62 11.73 1.92 -16.29
C GLU A 62 11.28 0.83 -15.29
N LYS A 63 11.15 1.17 -14.02
CA LYS A 63 10.78 0.29 -12.93
C LYS A 63 9.37 0.56 -12.45
N ARG A 64 8.76 -0.45 -11.85
CA ARG A 64 7.44 -0.33 -11.25
C ARG A 64 7.53 -0.49 -9.74
N LEU A 65 7.01 0.48 -9.01
CA LEU A 65 6.95 0.48 -7.56
C LEU A 65 5.50 0.44 -7.08
N LEU A 66 5.23 -0.39 -6.06
CA LEU A 66 3.95 -0.46 -5.35
C LEU A 66 4.11 0.03 -3.91
N GLU A 67 3.24 0.95 -3.51
CA GLU A 67 3.03 1.31 -2.10
C GLU A 67 1.60 0.93 -1.67
N PRO A 68 1.43 -0.11 -0.86
CA PRO A 68 0.13 -0.71 -0.60
C PRO A 68 -0.77 0.07 0.38
N SER A 69 -0.21 1.04 1.12
CA SER A 69 -0.93 1.88 2.09
C SER A 69 -0.19 3.20 2.29
N PHE A 70 -0.43 4.18 1.40
CA PHE A 70 0.42 5.36 1.35
C PHE A 70 0.16 6.39 2.47
N GLY A 71 -0.93 6.29 3.19
CA GLY A 71 -1.22 7.13 4.34
C GLY A 71 -1.02 8.62 4.07
N GLY A 72 -0.29 9.29 4.93
CA GLY A 72 0.09 10.72 4.79
C GLY A 72 1.13 11.01 3.72
N GLY A 73 1.66 9.97 3.04
CA GLY A 73 2.67 10.11 1.99
C GLY A 73 4.11 10.05 2.48
N ASP A 74 4.36 9.51 3.68
CA ASP A 74 5.71 9.43 4.25
C ASP A 74 6.70 8.70 3.33
N PHE A 75 6.26 7.61 2.68
CA PHE A 75 7.01 6.91 1.65
C PHE A 75 6.79 7.51 0.26
N LEU A 76 5.54 7.82 -0.09
CA LEU A 76 5.15 8.22 -1.44
C LEU A 76 5.88 9.48 -1.93
N LEU A 77 5.98 10.50 -1.08
CA LEU A 77 6.61 11.76 -1.49
C LEU A 77 8.12 11.60 -1.74
N PRO A 78 8.93 10.93 -0.88
CA PRO A 78 10.32 10.60 -1.19
C PRO A 78 10.49 9.71 -2.42
N ILE A 79 9.61 8.71 -2.62
CA ILE A 79 9.59 7.86 -3.82
C ILE A 79 9.47 8.72 -5.08
N ILE A 80 8.51 9.65 -5.11
CA ILE A 80 8.30 10.55 -6.24
C ILE A 80 9.53 11.43 -6.49
N LEU A 81 10.16 11.96 -5.45
CA LEU A 81 11.36 12.79 -5.59
C LEU A 81 12.53 12.02 -6.20
N ARG A 82 12.80 10.79 -5.72
CA ARG A 82 13.83 9.90 -6.28
C ARG A 82 13.53 9.54 -7.74
N LEU A 83 12.27 9.23 -8.05
CA LEU A 83 11.84 8.95 -9.42
C LEU A 83 12.10 10.13 -10.36
N LEU A 84 11.71 11.34 -9.96
CA LEU A 84 11.91 12.54 -10.77
C LEU A 84 13.39 12.88 -10.94
N SER A 85 14.20 12.69 -9.90
CA SER A 85 15.66 12.87 -9.96
C SER A 85 16.29 11.91 -10.98
N ALA A 86 16.00 10.61 -10.89
CA ALA A 86 16.49 9.59 -11.81
C ALA A 86 16.02 9.82 -13.25
N TRP A 87 14.74 10.18 -13.45
CA TRP A 87 14.18 10.48 -14.77
C TRP A 87 14.87 11.68 -15.43
N ARG A 88 15.08 12.77 -14.69
CA ARG A 88 15.79 13.96 -15.20
C ARG A 88 17.24 13.65 -15.57
N ALA A 89 17.91 12.80 -14.79
CA ALA A 89 19.28 12.37 -15.09
C ALA A 89 19.36 11.52 -16.36
N ALA A 90 18.40 10.63 -16.57
CA ALA A 90 18.32 9.77 -17.75
C ALA A 90 17.95 10.52 -19.04
N ARG A 91 17.24 11.65 -18.92
CA ARG A 91 16.78 12.50 -20.06
C ARG A 91 16.08 11.69 -21.16
N PRO A 92 15.04 10.91 -20.85
CA PRO A 92 14.30 10.20 -21.90
C PRO A 92 13.59 11.16 -22.85
N ASN A 93 13.18 10.65 -24.01
CA ASN A 93 12.62 11.51 -25.08
C ASN A 93 11.09 11.61 -25.03
N GLY A 94 10.41 10.95 -24.10
CA GLY A 94 8.97 10.97 -23.94
C GLY A 94 8.44 12.19 -23.21
N THR A 95 7.12 12.28 -23.06
CA THR A 95 6.51 13.23 -22.12
C THR A 95 6.59 12.69 -20.70
N GLU A 96 6.46 13.57 -19.69
CA GLU A 96 6.43 13.16 -18.29
C GLU A 96 5.41 12.05 -18.01
N VAL A 97 4.23 12.16 -18.64
CA VAL A 97 3.14 11.19 -18.44
C VAL A 97 3.42 9.86 -19.15
N ASP A 98 4.06 9.89 -20.32
CA ASP A 98 4.43 8.66 -21.04
C ASP A 98 5.53 7.91 -20.32
N ASP A 99 6.56 8.62 -19.85
CA ASP A 99 7.74 8.03 -19.21
C ASP A 99 7.48 7.57 -17.78
N LEU A 100 6.65 8.31 -17.03
CA LEU A 100 6.47 8.09 -15.58
C LEU A 100 5.15 7.42 -15.22
N GLY A 101 4.20 7.36 -16.15
CA GLY A 101 2.82 6.97 -15.84
C GLY A 101 2.66 5.57 -15.22
N ASP A 102 3.53 4.63 -15.53
CA ASP A 102 3.49 3.26 -14.99
C ASP A 102 4.48 2.99 -13.85
N ALA A 103 5.31 3.99 -13.50
CA ALA A 103 6.38 3.83 -12.53
C ALA A 103 5.90 3.61 -11.09
N ILE A 104 4.73 4.15 -10.74
CA ILE A 104 4.17 4.03 -9.39
C ILE A 104 2.74 3.49 -9.44
N ARG A 105 2.41 2.65 -8.46
CA ARG A 105 1.06 2.32 -8.04
C ARG A 105 1.00 2.46 -6.53
N ALA A 106 0.08 3.29 -6.03
CA ALA A 106 -0.09 3.49 -4.59
C ALA A 106 -1.58 3.40 -4.21
N VAL A 107 -1.86 2.74 -3.09
CA VAL A 107 -3.22 2.45 -2.64
C VAL A 107 -3.45 3.05 -1.26
N GLU A 108 -4.62 3.64 -1.04
CA GLU A 108 -5.05 4.12 0.29
C GLU A 108 -6.54 3.84 0.48
N LEU A 109 -6.88 3.30 1.63
CA LEU A 109 -8.26 2.95 1.97
C LEU A 109 -9.08 4.18 2.36
N HIS A 110 -8.55 5.03 3.23
CA HIS A 110 -9.29 6.09 3.89
C HIS A 110 -9.50 7.31 3.00
N HIS A 111 -10.77 7.73 2.83
CA HIS A 111 -11.17 8.82 1.93
C HIS A 111 -10.46 10.14 2.20
N ASP A 112 -10.41 10.57 3.47
CA ASP A 112 -9.83 11.87 3.84
C ASP A 112 -8.31 11.86 3.66
N THR A 113 -7.66 10.76 4.05
CA THR A 113 -6.22 10.56 3.86
C THR A 113 -5.87 10.53 2.38
N PHE A 114 -6.63 9.76 1.58
CA PHE A 114 -6.46 9.73 0.13
C PHE A 114 -6.53 11.14 -0.47
N ARG A 115 -7.59 11.90 -0.17
CA ARG A 115 -7.77 13.26 -0.73
C ARG A 115 -6.67 14.22 -0.34
N SER A 116 -6.24 14.21 0.93
CA SER A 116 -5.18 15.09 1.41
C SER A 116 -3.84 14.76 0.77
N THR A 117 -3.49 13.48 0.67
CA THR A 117 -2.22 13.04 0.08
C THR A 117 -2.22 13.18 -1.44
N TYR A 118 -3.35 12.94 -2.12
CA TYR A 118 -3.51 13.25 -3.54
C TYR A 118 -3.19 14.74 -3.82
N ALA A 119 -3.78 15.64 -3.04
CA ALA A 119 -3.50 17.07 -3.18
C ALA A 119 -2.01 17.41 -2.93
N ALA A 120 -1.38 16.75 -1.95
CA ALA A 120 0.05 16.92 -1.65
C ALA A 120 0.94 16.42 -2.81
N VAL A 121 0.61 15.29 -3.44
CA VAL A 121 1.31 14.75 -4.62
C VAL A 121 1.21 15.71 -5.80
N VAL A 122 0.01 16.20 -6.13
CA VAL A 122 -0.16 17.20 -7.21
C VAL A 122 0.63 18.47 -6.93
N ALA A 123 0.61 18.96 -5.69
CA ALA A 123 1.38 20.13 -5.28
C ALA A 123 2.89 19.90 -5.38
N LEU A 124 3.37 18.70 -4.97
CA LEU A 124 4.78 18.30 -5.10
C LEU A 124 5.21 18.31 -6.58
N LEU A 125 4.48 17.61 -7.45
CA LEU A 125 4.82 17.52 -8.88
C LEU A 125 4.87 18.88 -9.55
N LYS A 126 3.93 19.79 -9.21
CA LYS A 126 3.95 21.18 -9.69
C LYS A 126 5.16 21.97 -9.17
N ARG A 127 5.52 21.81 -7.90
CA ARG A 127 6.71 22.43 -7.29
C ARG A 127 7.99 21.92 -7.96
N GLU A 128 8.00 20.68 -8.38
CA GLU A 128 9.08 20.05 -9.13
C GLU A 128 9.09 20.45 -10.62
N GLY A 129 8.23 21.34 -11.06
CA GLY A 129 8.25 21.95 -12.40
C GLY A 129 7.36 21.28 -13.44
N LEU A 130 6.57 20.28 -13.09
CA LEU A 130 5.61 19.67 -14.00
C LEU A 130 4.43 20.62 -14.24
N SER A 131 3.84 20.58 -15.44
CA SER A 131 2.61 21.29 -15.73
C SER A 131 1.45 20.80 -14.85
N ALA A 132 0.45 21.66 -14.63
CA ALA A 132 -0.73 21.26 -13.83
C ALA A 132 -1.44 20.03 -14.41
N ASN A 133 -1.51 19.92 -15.75
CA ASN A 133 -2.13 18.80 -16.44
C ASN A 133 -1.31 17.51 -16.24
N ALA A 134 0.00 17.55 -16.41
CA ALA A 134 0.88 16.41 -16.21
C ALA A 134 0.84 15.94 -14.74
N ALA A 135 0.91 16.87 -13.77
CA ALA A 135 0.84 16.57 -12.35
C ALA A 135 -0.47 15.86 -11.98
N THR A 136 -1.61 16.33 -12.47
CA THR A 136 -2.91 15.70 -12.23
C THR A 136 -2.99 14.33 -12.93
N ALA A 137 -2.58 14.23 -14.18
CA ALA A 137 -2.61 12.98 -14.94
C ALA A 137 -1.75 11.88 -14.30
N LEU A 138 -0.56 12.23 -13.78
CA LEU A 138 0.29 11.28 -13.05
C LEU A 138 -0.33 10.88 -11.71
N ALA A 139 -0.86 11.82 -10.93
CA ALA A 139 -1.55 11.49 -9.68
C ALA A 139 -2.75 10.57 -9.89
N ASP A 140 -3.58 10.82 -10.91
CA ASP A 140 -4.72 9.98 -11.29
C ASP A 140 -4.28 8.55 -11.70
N ARG A 141 -3.11 8.43 -12.34
CA ARG A 141 -2.59 7.16 -12.82
C ARG A 141 -1.91 6.34 -11.71
N TRP A 142 -1.27 7.01 -10.76
CA TRP A 142 -0.51 6.38 -9.68
C TRP A 142 -1.38 6.00 -8.49
N LEU A 143 -2.35 6.86 -8.11
CA LEU A 143 -3.06 6.75 -6.84
C LEU A 143 -4.42 6.08 -7.03
N SER A 144 -4.70 5.08 -6.22
CA SER A 144 -5.96 4.37 -6.20
C SER A 144 -6.55 4.37 -4.80
N GLN A 145 -7.81 4.77 -4.70
CA GLN A 145 -8.54 4.64 -3.46
C GLN A 145 -9.19 3.27 -3.37
N GLY A 146 -8.97 2.57 -2.25
CA GLY A 146 -9.57 1.27 -1.99
C GLY A 146 -8.79 0.42 -1.03
N ASP A 147 -9.35 -0.75 -0.77
CA ASP A 147 -8.73 -1.76 0.09
C ASP A 147 -7.65 -2.52 -0.69
N PHE A 148 -6.40 -2.38 -0.28
CA PHE A 148 -5.29 -3.07 -0.93
C PHE A 148 -5.48 -4.58 -0.99
N LEU A 149 -6.04 -5.21 0.05
CA LEU A 149 -6.22 -6.67 0.08
C LEU A 149 -7.33 -7.16 -0.88
N LEU A 150 -8.19 -6.26 -1.39
CA LEU A 150 -9.27 -6.59 -2.31
C LEU A 150 -9.08 -6.00 -3.71
N ALA A 151 -8.40 -4.87 -3.84
CA ALA A 151 -8.25 -4.13 -5.09
C ALA A 151 -7.59 -4.97 -6.18
N PRO A 152 -7.97 -4.82 -7.46
CA PRO A 152 -7.22 -5.44 -8.55
C PRO A 152 -5.82 -4.83 -8.63
N LEU A 153 -4.80 -5.66 -8.82
CA LEU A 153 -3.44 -5.24 -9.13
C LEU A 153 -3.08 -5.76 -10.52
N GLU A 154 -2.65 -4.87 -11.38
CA GLU A 154 -2.23 -5.21 -12.74
C GLU A 154 -0.71 -5.28 -12.84
N GLY A 155 -0.23 -6.39 -13.38
CA GLY A 155 1.20 -6.63 -13.58
C GLY A 155 1.97 -6.95 -12.30
N GLN A 156 3.28 -6.89 -12.39
CA GLN A 156 4.23 -7.14 -11.31
C GLN A 156 5.06 -5.89 -11.03
N PHE A 157 5.73 -5.88 -9.88
CA PHE A 157 6.47 -4.71 -9.38
C PHE A 157 7.91 -5.08 -9.08
N ASP A 158 8.84 -4.21 -9.46
CA ASP A 158 10.26 -4.35 -9.10
C ASP A 158 10.50 -4.01 -7.63
N PHE A 159 9.68 -3.12 -7.09
CA PHE A 159 9.74 -2.71 -5.68
C PHE A 159 8.36 -2.68 -5.06
N VAL A 160 8.27 -3.16 -3.83
CA VAL A 160 7.10 -2.94 -2.96
C VAL A 160 7.64 -2.38 -1.66
N VAL A 161 7.28 -1.14 -1.30
CA VAL A 161 7.78 -0.49 -0.10
C VAL A 161 6.67 0.16 0.70
N GLY A 162 6.87 0.33 2.00
CA GLY A 162 5.89 1.01 2.84
C GLY A 162 5.89 0.58 4.30
N ASN A 163 4.90 1.11 5.01
CA ASN A 163 4.56 0.75 6.38
C ASN A 163 3.09 0.28 6.39
N PRO A 164 2.82 -1.03 6.33
CA PRO A 164 1.46 -1.55 6.30
C PRO A 164 0.70 -1.25 7.61
N PRO A 165 -0.66 -1.17 7.58
CA PRO A 165 -1.46 -0.78 8.75
C PRO A 165 -1.39 -1.82 9.87
N TYR A 166 -1.40 -1.35 11.14
CA TYR A 166 -1.37 -2.17 12.36
C TYR A 166 -2.77 -2.32 12.95
N VAL A 167 -3.63 -3.09 12.30
CA VAL A 167 -5.01 -3.33 12.76
C VAL A 167 -5.17 -4.77 13.21
N ARG A 168 -5.65 -4.96 14.44
CA ARG A 168 -5.93 -6.29 14.99
C ARG A 168 -7.19 -6.89 14.36
N PRO A 169 -7.27 -8.22 14.19
CA PRO A 169 -8.40 -8.87 13.54
C PRO A 169 -9.74 -8.63 14.25
N GLU A 170 -9.75 -8.36 15.56
CA GLU A 170 -10.95 -8.05 16.32
C GLU A 170 -11.60 -6.70 15.95
N LEU A 171 -10.83 -5.80 15.32
CA LEU A 171 -11.28 -4.49 14.85
C LEU A 171 -11.78 -4.52 13.39
N ILE A 172 -11.57 -5.65 12.69
CA ILE A 172 -11.99 -5.79 11.29
C ILE A 172 -13.43 -6.30 11.25
N PRO A 173 -14.34 -5.66 10.48
CA PRO A 173 -15.70 -6.15 10.33
C PRO A 173 -15.75 -7.61 9.86
N ALA A 174 -16.62 -8.42 10.47
CA ALA A 174 -16.68 -9.85 10.25
C ALA A 174 -16.77 -10.29 8.77
N PRO A 175 -17.60 -9.66 7.89
CA PRO A 175 -17.63 -10.01 6.47
C PRO A 175 -16.29 -9.79 5.76
N LEU A 176 -15.60 -8.72 6.11
CA LEU A 176 -14.31 -8.36 5.53
C LEU A 176 -13.19 -9.29 6.02
N LEU A 177 -13.17 -9.60 7.32
CA LEU A 177 -12.23 -10.56 7.90
C LEU A 177 -12.40 -11.96 7.28
N ALA A 178 -13.65 -12.40 7.05
CA ALA A 178 -13.93 -13.68 6.39
C ALA A 178 -13.39 -13.69 4.95
N GLU A 179 -13.55 -12.60 4.22
CA GLU A 179 -13.02 -12.46 2.86
C GLU A 179 -11.48 -12.49 2.84
N TYR A 180 -10.80 -11.78 3.76
CA TYR A 180 -9.34 -11.83 3.86
C TYR A 180 -8.84 -13.25 4.16
N ARG A 181 -9.49 -13.96 5.09
CA ARG A 181 -9.16 -15.36 5.40
C ARG A 181 -9.37 -16.32 4.25
N SER A 182 -10.32 -16.02 3.37
CA SER A 182 -10.54 -16.83 2.16
C SER A 182 -9.47 -16.64 1.09
N ARG A 183 -8.87 -15.45 1.03
CA ARG A 183 -7.87 -15.06 0.02
C ARG A 183 -6.43 -15.32 0.43
N TYR A 184 -6.11 -15.12 1.73
CA TYR A 184 -4.74 -15.11 2.24
C TYR A 184 -4.52 -16.22 3.26
N GLN A 185 -3.61 -17.14 2.95
CA GLN A 185 -3.25 -18.26 3.84
C GLN A 185 -2.56 -17.76 5.12
N THR A 186 -1.90 -16.61 5.05
CA THR A 186 -1.22 -16.00 6.19
C THR A 186 -2.17 -15.30 7.17
N MET A 187 -3.44 -15.03 6.77
CA MET A 187 -4.47 -14.48 7.68
C MET A 187 -5.00 -15.56 8.63
N TYR A 188 -4.08 -16.14 9.41
CA TYR A 188 -4.29 -17.28 10.29
C TYR A 188 -4.38 -16.87 11.76
N ASP A 189 -5.29 -17.51 12.51
CA ASP A 189 -5.49 -17.31 13.97
C ASP A 189 -5.74 -15.82 14.30
N ARG A 190 -4.85 -15.19 15.07
CA ARG A 190 -4.90 -13.78 15.47
C ARG A 190 -3.91 -12.91 14.70
N ALA A 191 -3.66 -13.24 13.44
CA ALA A 191 -2.77 -12.45 12.60
C ALA A 191 -3.29 -11.01 12.43
N ASP A 192 -2.43 -10.03 12.71
CA ASP A 192 -2.70 -8.63 12.41
C ASP A 192 -2.75 -8.41 10.88
N ILE A 193 -3.44 -7.36 10.42
CA ILE A 193 -3.68 -7.15 8.97
C ILE A 193 -2.39 -6.96 8.15
N TYR A 194 -1.30 -6.48 8.75
CA TYR A 194 -0.02 -6.32 8.03
C TYR A 194 0.52 -7.67 7.50
N ILE A 195 0.14 -8.79 8.09
CA ILE A 195 0.56 -10.13 7.66
C ILE A 195 0.10 -10.46 6.25
N PRO A 196 -1.21 -10.41 5.88
CA PRO A 196 -1.65 -10.59 4.51
C PRO A 196 -1.17 -9.45 3.58
N PHE A 197 -0.87 -8.25 4.08
CA PHE A 197 -0.21 -7.21 3.29
C PHE A 197 1.16 -7.69 2.79
N ILE A 198 1.97 -8.32 3.66
CA ILE A 198 3.26 -8.91 3.26
C ILE A 198 3.04 -10.03 2.22
N GLU A 199 2.13 -10.99 2.47
CA GLU A 199 1.84 -12.07 1.52
C GLU A 199 1.48 -11.53 0.14
N ARG A 200 0.52 -10.58 0.08
CA ARG A 200 0.09 -10.01 -1.18
C ARG A 200 1.20 -9.23 -1.88
N SER A 201 1.96 -8.45 -1.14
CA SER A 201 3.09 -7.69 -1.66
C SER A 201 4.16 -8.59 -2.25
N LEU A 202 4.51 -9.68 -1.57
CA LEU A 202 5.47 -10.66 -2.07
C LEU A 202 4.98 -11.33 -3.36
N THR A 203 3.68 -11.67 -3.43
CA THR A 203 3.11 -12.29 -4.65
C THR A 203 2.98 -11.32 -5.83
N ALA A 204 3.04 -10.02 -5.58
CA ALA A 204 3.03 -8.97 -6.60
C ALA A 204 4.44 -8.60 -7.12
N LEU A 205 5.51 -9.13 -6.52
CA LEU A 205 6.88 -8.88 -6.98
C LEU A 205 7.17 -9.52 -8.35
N SER A 206 7.89 -8.81 -9.17
CA SER A 206 8.56 -9.38 -10.35
C SER A 206 9.73 -10.29 -9.92
N ALA A 207 10.20 -11.13 -10.83
CA ALA A 207 11.39 -11.93 -10.57
C ALA A 207 12.60 -11.02 -10.29
N GLY A 208 13.20 -11.16 -9.12
CA GLY A 208 14.32 -10.32 -8.66
C GLY A 208 13.89 -8.98 -8.06
N GLY A 209 12.58 -8.73 -7.92
CA GLY A 209 12.05 -7.57 -7.22
C GLY A 209 12.31 -7.62 -5.72
N ASN A 210 12.19 -6.47 -5.04
CA ASN A 210 12.46 -6.33 -3.62
C ASN A 210 11.23 -5.75 -2.88
N LEU A 211 10.86 -6.40 -1.77
CA LEU A 211 9.97 -5.82 -0.76
C LEU A 211 10.82 -5.17 0.33
N GLY A 212 10.50 -3.93 0.70
CA GLY A 212 11.09 -3.21 1.82
C GLY A 212 10.01 -2.65 2.74
N PHE A 213 9.73 -3.33 3.85
CA PHE A 213 8.72 -2.90 4.81
C PHE A 213 9.32 -2.60 6.17
N ILE A 214 8.72 -1.63 6.86
CA ILE A 214 8.81 -1.50 8.31
C ILE A 214 7.50 -2.00 8.91
N CYS A 215 7.55 -2.97 9.82
CA CYS A 215 6.36 -3.52 10.45
C CYS A 215 6.69 -4.08 11.85
N ALA A 216 5.68 -4.56 12.59
CA ALA A 216 5.92 -5.19 13.88
C ALA A 216 6.62 -6.54 13.72
N ASP A 217 7.64 -6.80 14.54
CA ASP A 217 8.46 -8.02 14.57
C ASP A 217 7.69 -9.31 14.95
N ARG A 218 6.43 -9.16 15.34
CA ARG A 218 5.59 -10.26 15.84
C ARG A 218 5.41 -11.41 14.85
N TRP A 219 5.46 -11.13 13.56
CA TRP A 219 5.38 -12.18 12.54
C TRP A 219 6.57 -13.15 12.60
N MET A 220 7.75 -12.66 13.03
CA MET A 220 8.95 -13.48 13.22
C MET A 220 8.87 -14.32 14.49
N LYS A 221 8.25 -13.81 15.56
CA LYS A 221 8.29 -14.38 16.91
C LYS A 221 7.04 -15.19 17.27
N ASN A 222 5.85 -14.77 16.80
CA ASN A 222 4.58 -15.32 17.25
C ASN A 222 4.13 -16.52 16.42
N ARG A 223 3.24 -17.33 17.00
CA ARG A 223 2.69 -18.55 16.35
C ARG A 223 1.92 -18.20 15.06
N TYR A 224 1.14 -17.14 15.06
CA TYR A 224 0.34 -16.74 13.90
C TYR A 224 1.18 -16.33 12.68
N GLY A 225 2.44 -15.93 12.88
CA GLY A 225 3.38 -15.66 11.79
C GLY A 225 3.93 -16.92 11.09
N GLY A 226 3.61 -18.13 11.58
CA GLY A 226 4.10 -19.38 11.03
C GLY A 226 3.86 -19.53 9.52
N PRO A 227 2.62 -19.36 9.02
CA PRO A 227 2.34 -19.45 7.58
C PRO A 227 3.14 -18.46 6.73
N LEU A 228 3.32 -17.22 7.21
CA LEU A 228 4.13 -16.22 6.50
C LEU A 228 5.61 -16.60 6.49
N ARG A 229 6.16 -17.07 7.62
CA ARG A 229 7.55 -17.55 7.67
C ARG A 229 7.79 -18.73 6.73
N SER A 230 6.85 -19.68 6.65
CA SER A 230 6.92 -20.80 5.69
C SER A 230 6.92 -20.27 4.24
N LEU A 231 6.01 -19.37 3.91
CA LEU A 231 5.94 -18.74 2.58
C LEU A 231 7.26 -18.07 2.20
N VAL A 232 7.83 -17.28 3.12
CA VAL A 232 9.12 -16.59 2.88
C VAL A 232 10.25 -17.61 2.72
N ALA A 233 10.35 -18.61 3.60
CA ALA A 233 11.42 -19.60 3.57
C ALA A 233 11.37 -20.51 2.32
N GLU A 234 10.19 -20.78 1.79
CA GLU A 234 10.00 -21.70 0.64
C GLU A 234 10.15 -21.01 -0.72
N ARG A 235 9.80 -19.72 -0.82
CA ARG A 235 9.62 -19.06 -2.12
C ARG A 235 10.39 -17.76 -2.30
N PHE A 236 10.93 -17.20 -1.22
CA PHE A 236 11.57 -15.90 -1.21
C PHE A 236 12.88 -15.95 -0.44
N HIS A 237 13.63 -14.85 -0.47
CA HIS A 237 14.88 -14.69 0.25
C HIS A 237 14.82 -13.48 1.18
N LEU A 238 14.92 -13.70 2.50
CA LEU A 238 15.07 -12.62 3.49
C LEU A 238 16.50 -12.08 3.41
N LYS A 239 16.67 -10.95 2.72
CA LYS A 239 17.99 -10.32 2.50
C LYS A 239 18.51 -9.56 3.70
N VAL A 240 17.61 -8.79 4.32
CA VAL A 240 17.95 -7.90 5.45
C VAL A 240 16.85 -7.98 6.50
N TYR A 241 17.27 -8.02 7.74
CA TYR A 241 16.44 -7.86 8.93
C TYR A 241 17.13 -6.87 9.87
N VAL A 242 16.47 -5.75 10.19
CA VAL A 242 16.97 -4.73 11.11
C VAL A 242 15.98 -4.59 12.26
N ASP A 243 16.43 -4.91 13.48
CA ASP A 243 15.67 -4.66 14.69
C ASP A 243 15.72 -3.16 15.03
N MET A 244 14.54 -2.53 15.15
CA MET A 244 14.38 -1.11 15.42
C MET A 244 13.80 -0.81 16.81
N VAL A 245 13.78 -1.82 17.71
CA VAL A 245 13.10 -1.73 19.02
C VAL A 245 13.57 -0.54 19.86
N ASP A 246 14.88 -0.27 19.87
CA ASP A 246 15.46 0.83 20.64
C ASP A 246 15.73 2.09 19.80
N THR A 247 15.16 2.14 18.60
CA THR A 247 15.39 3.24 17.64
C THR A 247 14.09 4.01 17.41
N PRO A 248 14.10 5.35 17.44
CA PRO A 248 12.91 6.15 17.17
C PRO A 248 12.54 6.10 15.67
N ALA A 249 11.80 5.06 15.30
CA ALA A 249 11.40 4.82 13.89
C ALA A 249 10.20 5.68 13.45
N PHE A 250 9.39 6.15 14.41
CA PHE A 250 8.12 6.81 14.13
C PHE A 250 8.08 8.24 14.68
N ASN A 251 7.19 9.07 14.13
CA ASN A 251 6.99 10.46 14.55
C ASN A 251 6.21 10.59 15.87
N SER A 252 5.59 9.52 16.37
CA SER A 252 4.87 9.46 17.64
C SER A 252 5.36 8.30 18.49
N ASP A 253 5.21 8.40 19.81
CA ASP A 253 5.49 7.32 20.74
C ASP A 253 4.46 6.19 20.56
N VAL A 254 4.81 5.21 19.77
CA VAL A 254 3.99 4.02 19.52
C VAL A 254 4.64 2.84 20.24
N ILE A 255 3.86 2.12 21.04
CA ILE A 255 4.29 0.83 21.60
C ILE A 255 4.26 -0.22 20.48
N ALA A 256 5.18 -0.11 19.55
CA ALA A 256 5.45 -1.12 18.52
C ALA A 256 6.90 -1.57 18.68
N TYR A 257 7.12 -2.84 18.43
CA TYR A 257 8.46 -3.39 18.26
C TYR A 257 8.73 -3.49 16.76
N PRO A 258 9.17 -2.39 16.12
CA PRO A 258 9.31 -2.38 14.66
C PRO A 258 10.57 -3.13 14.23
N ASP A 259 10.45 -3.77 13.08
CA ASP A 259 11.57 -4.26 12.30
C ASP A 259 11.53 -3.71 10.87
N ILE A 260 12.69 -3.66 10.22
CA ILE A 260 12.77 -3.44 8.78
C ILE A 260 13.17 -4.77 8.15
N THR A 261 12.38 -5.20 7.16
CA THR A 261 12.66 -6.40 6.38
C THR A 261 12.78 -6.10 4.91
N ILE A 262 13.85 -6.63 4.28
CA ILE A 262 14.02 -6.65 2.83
C ILE A 262 13.94 -8.11 2.38
N ILE A 263 12.97 -8.39 1.50
CA ILE A 263 12.68 -9.74 0.99
C ILE A 263 12.64 -9.69 -0.54
N SER A 264 13.21 -10.71 -1.21
CA SER A 264 13.18 -10.81 -2.69
C SER A 264 12.78 -12.19 -3.16
#